data_26d3a261615120b617cc8852c8705cb6
#
_entry.id   26d3a261615120b617cc8852c8705cb6
#
_cell.length_a   1.000
_cell.length_b   1.000
_cell.length_c   1.000
_cell.angle_alpha   90.00
_cell.angle_beta   90.00
_cell.angle_gamma   90.00
#
_symmetry.space_group_name_H-M   'P 1'
#
loop_
_entity.id
_entity.type
_entity.pdbx_description
1 polymer ?
#
loop_
_entity_poly.entity_id
_entity_poly.type
_entity_poly.pdbx_seq_one_letter_code
_entity_poly.pdbx_strand_id
1 'polypeptide(L)'
;MIDALYTKVKDLDIRVFTLTSGKVIIGEVVHAYEDGVQLNCPLEIRKALVKSGVYSEIMLPLVAGNDTENCIVYDRSIETESDTTDAVKRKYTEALIYQRLAQLMSESSKENEENEIEESEDYDYSIPEIDLPDSSQSDEELWNIFLDRWKNV
;
A
#
# COMPACT_ATOMS: atom_id res chain seq x y z
N MET A 1 -2.23 15.43 -6.49
CA MET A 1 -1.43 14.19 -6.38
C MET A 1 -2.24 12.94 -6.72
N ILE A 2 -3.32 12.65 -6.03
CA ILE A 2 -4.16 11.45 -6.26
C ILE A 2 -4.68 11.35 -7.71
N ASP A 3 -5.13 12.45 -8.29
CA ASP A 3 -5.65 12.46 -9.66
C ASP A 3 -4.60 12.14 -10.74
N ALA A 4 -3.36 12.60 -10.54
CA ALA A 4 -2.26 12.29 -11.46
C ALA A 4 -1.85 10.80 -11.38
N LEU A 5 -1.83 10.24 -10.19
CA LEU A 5 -1.58 8.82 -9.95
C LEU A 5 -2.72 7.96 -10.49
N TYR A 6 -3.95 8.36 -10.23
CA TYR A 6 -5.12 7.65 -10.74
C TYR A 6 -5.14 7.58 -12.27
N THR A 7 -4.75 8.65 -12.97
CA THR A 7 -4.66 8.65 -14.43
C THR A 7 -3.75 7.54 -14.97
N LYS A 8 -2.71 7.18 -14.22
CA LYS A 8 -1.78 6.10 -14.61
C LYS A 8 -2.27 4.71 -14.16
N VAL A 9 -2.98 4.63 -13.06
CA VAL A 9 -3.50 3.36 -12.51
C VAL A 9 -4.78 2.90 -13.20
N LYS A 10 -5.56 3.83 -13.76
CA LYS A 10 -6.86 3.51 -14.40
C LYS A 10 -6.76 2.47 -15.52
N ASP A 11 -5.63 2.46 -16.25
CA ASP A 11 -5.42 1.57 -17.40
C ASP A 11 -4.81 0.21 -17.00
N LEU A 12 -4.48 0.02 -15.72
CA LEU A 12 -3.96 -1.25 -15.20
C LEU A 12 -5.09 -2.27 -15.02
N ASP A 13 -4.74 -3.55 -15.20
CA ASP A 13 -5.65 -4.67 -14.97
C ASP A 13 -5.78 -4.96 -13.47
N ILE A 14 -6.59 -4.15 -12.78
CA ILE A 14 -6.85 -4.30 -11.35
C ILE A 14 -8.12 -5.10 -11.16
N ARG A 15 -8.04 -6.19 -10.41
CA ARG A 15 -9.16 -7.10 -10.16
C ARG A 15 -9.34 -7.38 -8.68
N VAL A 16 -10.56 -7.77 -8.33
CA VAL A 16 -10.94 -8.21 -6.99
C VAL A 16 -11.17 -9.71 -7.01
N PHE A 17 -10.58 -10.40 -6.06
CA PHE A 17 -10.69 -11.84 -5.87
C PHE A 17 -11.31 -12.13 -4.51
N THR A 18 -12.40 -12.87 -4.49
CA THR A 18 -12.92 -13.45 -3.26
C THR A 18 -12.36 -14.87 -3.15
N LEU A 19 -11.68 -15.14 -2.06
CA LEU A 19 -11.07 -16.43 -1.82
C LEU A 19 -12.02 -17.36 -1.06
N THR A 20 -11.83 -18.67 -1.23
CA THR A 20 -12.57 -19.72 -0.50
C THR A 20 -12.43 -19.62 1.03
N SER A 21 -11.38 -18.93 1.50
CA SER A 21 -11.20 -18.57 2.91
C SER A 21 -12.09 -17.45 3.41
N GLY A 22 -12.85 -16.80 2.53
CA GLY A 22 -13.65 -15.61 2.81
C GLY A 22 -12.87 -14.28 2.76
N LYS A 23 -11.57 -14.32 2.49
CA LYS A 23 -10.78 -13.09 2.27
C LYS A 23 -11.11 -12.49 0.92
N VAL A 24 -11.12 -11.16 0.86
CA VAL A 24 -11.26 -10.40 -0.38
C VAL A 24 -9.95 -9.68 -0.65
N ILE A 25 -9.36 -9.90 -1.81
CA ILE A 25 -8.07 -9.35 -2.22
C ILE A 25 -8.28 -8.50 -3.46
N ILE A 26 -7.59 -7.37 -3.53
CA ILE A 26 -7.50 -6.53 -4.72
C ILE A 26 -6.04 -6.37 -5.10
N GLY A 27 -5.74 -6.38 -6.40
CA GLY A 27 -4.38 -6.19 -6.90
C GLY A 27 -4.34 -6.06 -8.42
N GLU A 28 -3.19 -5.64 -8.92
CA GLU A 28 -2.92 -5.62 -10.36
C GLU A 28 -2.52 -7.01 -10.82
N VAL A 29 -3.20 -7.54 -11.84
CA VAL A 29 -2.83 -8.79 -12.49
C VAL A 29 -1.67 -8.52 -13.44
N VAL A 30 -0.48 -9.02 -13.10
CA VAL A 30 0.73 -8.85 -13.92
C VAL A 30 1.07 -10.08 -14.74
N HIS A 31 0.64 -11.25 -14.30
CA HIS A 31 0.84 -12.49 -15.02
C HIS A 31 -0.27 -13.49 -14.72
N ALA A 32 -0.72 -14.20 -15.75
CA ALA A 32 -1.64 -15.32 -15.61
C ALA A 32 -0.89 -16.62 -15.89
N TYR A 33 -0.91 -17.53 -14.91
CA TYR A 33 -0.38 -18.89 -15.02
C TYR A 33 -1.51 -19.87 -15.38
N GLU A 34 -1.16 -21.11 -15.65
CA GLU A 34 -2.13 -22.16 -15.94
C GLU A 34 -3.04 -22.46 -14.73
N ASP A 35 -2.53 -22.29 -13.52
CA ASP A 35 -3.18 -22.65 -12.26
C ASP A 35 -3.34 -21.46 -11.28
N GLY A 36 -3.17 -20.23 -11.73
CA GLY A 36 -3.29 -19.06 -10.87
C GLY A 36 -2.88 -17.74 -11.53
N VAL A 37 -2.91 -16.68 -10.74
CA VAL A 37 -2.55 -15.31 -11.16
C VAL A 37 -1.53 -14.70 -10.22
N GLN A 38 -0.60 -13.97 -10.78
CA GLN A 38 0.33 -13.14 -10.01
C GLN A 38 -0.25 -11.74 -9.87
N LEU A 39 -0.35 -11.28 -8.63
CA LEU A 39 -0.79 -9.94 -8.28
C LEU A 39 0.39 -9.10 -7.82
N ASN A 40 0.45 -7.89 -8.32
CA ASN A 40 1.35 -6.84 -7.85
C ASN A 40 0.61 -5.95 -6.84
N CYS A 41 1.29 -5.54 -5.78
CA CYS A 41 0.76 -4.71 -4.70
C CYS A 41 -0.61 -5.20 -4.16
N PRO A 42 -0.76 -6.48 -3.78
CA PRO A 42 -2.03 -6.99 -3.33
C PRO A 42 -2.44 -6.41 -1.98
N LEU A 43 -3.70 -5.98 -1.87
CA LEU A 43 -4.32 -5.50 -0.64
C LEU A 43 -5.47 -6.41 -0.24
N GLU A 44 -5.65 -6.62 1.06
CA GLU A 44 -6.85 -7.27 1.61
C GLU A 44 -7.91 -6.21 1.91
N ILE A 45 -9.12 -6.41 1.39
CA ILE A 45 -10.27 -5.57 1.70
C ILE A 45 -10.95 -6.11 2.95
N ARG A 46 -11.03 -5.31 4.01
CA ARG A 46 -11.70 -5.65 5.26
C ARG A 46 -12.77 -4.63 5.60
N LYS A 47 -13.80 -5.08 6.30
CA LYS A 47 -14.79 -4.20 6.92
C LYS A 47 -14.32 -3.83 8.32
N ALA A 48 -14.19 -2.55 8.59
CA ALA A 48 -13.82 -2.01 9.89
C ALA A 48 -14.93 -1.13 10.45
N LEU A 49 -15.17 -1.23 11.74
CA LEU A 49 -16.10 -0.34 12.44
C LEU A 49 -15.42 1.02 12.65
N VAL A 50 -16.01 2.06 12.08
CA VAL A 50 -15.55 3.44 12.29
C VAL A 50 -16.29 4.08 13.48
N LYS A 51 -15.75 5.21 13.98
CA LYS A 51 -16.21 5.88 15.22
C LYS A 51 -17.72 6.18 15.31
N SER A 52 -18.43 6.19 14.20
CA SER A 52 -19.88 6.46 14.14
C SER A 52 -20.77 5.22 14.24
N GLY A 53 -20.21 4.04 14.50
CA GLY A 53 -20.94 2.78 14.46
C GLY A 53 -21.25 2.27 13.05
N VAL A 54 -20.71 2.90 12.03
CA VAL A 54 -20.84 2.50 10.63
C VAL A 54 -19.64 1.65 10.22
N TYR A 55 -19.88 0.58 9.46
CA TYR A 55 -18.82 -0.21 8.85
C TYR A 55 -18.31 0.49 7.60
N SER A 56 -16.99 0.61 7.49
CA SER A 56 -16.32 1.08 6.29
C SER A 56 -15.37 0.01 5.76
N GLU A 57 -15.20 -0.03 4.45
CA GLU A 57 -14.20 -0.89 3.82
C GLU A 57 -12.85 -0.21 3.88
N ILE A 58 -11.86 -0.94 4.39
CA ILE A 58 -10.46 -0.53 4.44
C ILE A 58 -9.61 -1.52 3.63
N MET A 59 -8.55 -1.01 3.03
CA MET A 59 -7.59 -1.81 2.28
C MET A 59 -6.26 -1.85 3.03
N LEU A 60 -5.81 -3.05 3.36
CA LEU A 60 -4.61 -3.29 4.15
C LEU A 60 -3.63 -4.15 3.36
N PRO A 61 -2.32 -4.09 3.64
CA PRO A 61 -1.36 -5.02 3.05
C PRO A 61 -1.81 -6.46 3.28
N LEU A 62 -1.74 -7.29 2.25
CA LEU A 62 -2.14 -8.70 2.35
C LEU A 62 -1.30 -9.46 3.37
N VAL A 63 -0.02 -9.12 3.46
CA VAL A 63 0.93 -9.73 4.40
C VAL A 63 1.59 -8.61 5.20
N ALA A 64 1.22 -8.48 6.47
CA ALA A 64 1.84 -7.51 7.37
C ALA A 64 3.31 -7.89 7.61
N GLY A 65 4.23 -6.99 7.30
CA GLY A 65 5.64 -7.12 7.62
C GLY A 65 6.51 -7.87 6.62
N ASN A 66 5.98 -8.35 5.52
CA ASN A 66 6.77 -8.87 4.41
C ASN A 66 6.90 -7.84 3.29
N ASP A 67 8.12 -7.65 2.80
CA ASP A 67 8.43 -6.80 1.64
C ASP A 67 7.97 -7.40 0.30
N THR A 68 7.12 -8.43 0.33
CA THR A 68 6.62 -9.08 -0.88
C THR A 68 5.58 -8.20 -1.54
N GLU A 69 6.03 -7.48 -2.55
CA GLU A 69 5.20 -6.65 -3.42
C GLU A 69 4.30 -7.49 -4.34
N ASN A 70 4.56 -8.78 -4.40
CA ASN A 70 3.87 -9.72 -5.28
C ASN A 70 3.36 -10.93 -4.50
N CYS A 71 2.19 -11.42 -4.89
CA CYS A 71 1.71 -12.72 -4.45
C CYS A 71 1.13 -13.52 -5.62
N ILE A 72 1.15 -14.84 -5.48
CA ILE A 72 0.47 -15.74 -6.42
C ILE A 72 -0.80 -16.25 -5.75
N VAL A 73 -1.92 -16.07 -6.43
CA VAL A 73 -3.22 -16.59 -5.99
C VAL A 73 -3.59 -17.74 -6.91
N TYR A 74 -3.71 -18.93 -6.36
CA TYR A 74 -4.04 -20.13 -7.11
C TYR A 74 -5.53 -20.23 -7.39
N ASP A 75 -5.92 -20.67 -8.58
CA ASP A 75 -7.31 -20.80 -9.03
C ASP A 75 -8.17 -21.60 -8.06
N ARG A 76 -7.62 -22.65 -7.47
CA ARG A 76 -8.30 -23.48 -6.45
C ARG A 76 -8.69 -22.70 -5.18
N SER A 77 -8.09 -21.55 -4.95
CA SER A 77 -8.36 -20.66 -3.80
C SER A 77 -9.30 -19.52 -4.17
N ILE A 78 -9.63 -19.34 -5.44
CA ILE A 78 -10.49 -18.28 -5.93
C ILE A 78 -11.93 -18.81 -5.99
N GLU A 79 -12.84 -18.16 -5.28
CA GLU A 79 -14.27 -18.40 -5.35
C GLU A 79 -14.91 -17.53 -6.44
N THR A 80 -14.58 -16.25 -6.46
CA THR A 80 -15.04 -15.31 -7.49
C THR A 80 -13.94 -14.33 -7.86
N GLU A 81 -13.97 -13.90 -9.11
CA GLU A 81 -13.14 -12.87 -9.68
C GLU A 81 -14.03 -11.81 -10.32
N SER A 82 -13.70 -10.55 -10.14
CA SER A 82 -14.45 -9.43 -10.73
C SER A 82 -13.55 -8.29 -11.14
N ASP A 83 -13.94 -7.64 -12.23
CA ASP A 83 -13.34 -6.38 -12.63
C ASP A 83 -13.66 -5.28 -11.62
N THR A 84 -12.79 -4.29 -11.54
CA THR A 84 -12.96 -3.15 -10.65
C THR A 84 -13.62 -1.97 -11.37
N THR A 85 -14.46 -1.26 -10.61
CA THR A 85 -14.98 0.04 -11.06
C THR A 85 -13.93 1.13 -10.84
N ASP A 86 -14.08 2.27 -11.52
CA ASP A 86 -13.21 3.43 -11.34
C ASP A 86 -13.15 3.92 -9.89
N ALA A 87 -14.28 3.86 -9.17
CA ALA A 87 -14.33 4.21 -7.77
C ALA A 87 -13.48 3.29 -6.89
N VAL A 88 -13.47 1.99 -7.18
CA VAL A 88 -12.65 1.01 -6.46
C VAL A 88 -11.18 1.16 -6.81
N LYS A 89 -10.84 1.38 -8.08
CA LYS A 89 -9.47 1.68 -8.51
C LYS A 89 -8.91 2.91 -7.82
N ARG A 90 -9.73 3.95 -7.65
CA ARG A 90 -9.33 5.18 -6.95
C ARG A 90 -9.03 4.92 -5.48
N LYS A 91 -9.87 4.19 -4.77
CA LYS A 91 -9.62 3.77 -3.38
C LYS A 91 -8.37 2.91 -3.24
N TYR A 92 -8.13 2.01 -4.18
CA TYR A 92 -6.93 1.19 -4.23
C TYR A 92 -5.67 2.06 -4.39
N THR A 93 -5.70 3.03 -5.31
CA THR A 93 -4.61 3.99 -5.51
C THR A 93 -4.33 4.80 -4.23
N GLU A 94 -5.37 5.30 -3.58
CA GLU A 94 -5.25 6.02 -2.31
C GLU A 94 -4.60 5.15 -1.23
N ALA A 95 -5.01 3.89 -1.10
CA ALA A 95 -4.46 2.96 -0.12
C ALA A 95 -2.97 2.68 -0.37
N LEU A 96 -2.54 2.53 -1.63
CA LEU A 96 -1.12 2.35 -1.98
C LEU A 96 -0.27 3.56 -1.61
N ILE A 97 -0.79 4.77 -1.83
CA ILE A 97 -0.10 6.02 -1.47
C ILE A 97 0.09 6.08 0.06
N TYR A 98 -0.97 5.83 0.83
CA TYR A 98 -0.89 5.85 2.29
C TYR A 98 0.10 4.81 2.83
N GLN A 99 0.12 3.61 2.26
CA GLN A 99 1.10 2.59 2.63
C GLN A 99 2.53 3.05 2.38
N ARG A 100 2.78 3.64 1.22
CA ARG A 100 4.13 4.11 0.87
C ARG A 100 4.59 5.23 1.79
N LEU A 101 3.72 6.18 2.09
CA LEU A 101 4.01 7.25 3.05
C LEU A 101 4.31 6.70 4.44
N ALA A 102 3.52 5.73 4.92
CA ALA A 102 3.76 5.10 6.22
C ALA A 102 5.11 4.36 6.28
N GLN A 103 5.50 3.68 5.21
CA GLN A 103 6.82 3.05 5.11
C GLN A 103 7.95 4.06 5.18
N LEU A 104 7.89 5.15 4.40
CA LEU A 104 8.91 6.20 4.39
C LEU A 104 9.06 6.86 5.76
N MET A 105 7.94 7.10 6.47
CA MET A 105 7.99 7.65 7.82
C MET A 105 8.62 6.68 8.82
N SER A 106 8.40 5.36 8.68
CA SER A 106 9.01 4.35 9.55
C SER A 106 10.51 4.16 9.29
N GLU A 107 10.94 4.30 8.04
CA GLU A 107 12.35 4.21 7.64
C GLU A 107 13.14 5.41 8.19
N SER A 108 12.61 6.63 8.07
CA SER A 108 13.27 7.83 8.61
C SER A 108 13.34 7.84 10.15
N SER A 109 12.42 7.20 10.84
CA SER A 109 12.50 7.06 12.30
C SER A 109 13.62 6.11 12.75
N LYS A 110 13.91 5.08 11.98
CA LYS A 110 14.99 4.12 12.28
C LYS A 110 16.38 4.72 12.07
N GLU A 111 16.57 5.53 11.04
CA GLU A 111 17.86 6.21 10.78
C GLU A 111 18.22 7.19 11.89
N ASN A 112 17.22 7.79 12.57
CA ASN A 112 17.46 8.67 13.71
C ASN A 112 17.82 7.91 14.99
N GLU A 113 17.32 6.69 15.19
CA GLU A 113 17.66 5.88 16.36
C GLU A 113 19.10 5.29 16.30
N GLU A 114 19.62 5.00 15.11
CA GLU A 114 21.00 4.48 14.95
C GLU A 114 22.08 5.57 15.16
N ASN A 115 21.75 6.85 15.05
CA ASN A 115 22.67 7.96 15.28
C ASN A 115 22.70 8.49 16.72
N GLU A 116 21.84 8.02 17.63
CA GLU A 116 21.77 8.49 19.03
C GLU A 116 22.39 7.55 20.07
N ILE A 117 23.19 6.53 19.67
CA ILE A 117 23.93 5.68 20.61
C ILE A 117 25.38 6.16 20.78
N GLU A 118 25.63 7.46 20.85
CA GLU A 118 26.83 8.01 21.51
C GLU A 118 26.51 9.34 22.22
N GLU A 119 26.54 9.25 23.55
CA GLU A 119 26.65 10.30 24.55
C GLU A 119 25.40 11.02 25.04
N SER A 120 25.23 10.81 26.33
CA SER A 120 24.84 11.68 27.43
C SER A 120 23.43 11.50 28.01
N GLU A 121 23.48 11.13 29.28
CA GLU A 121 22.44 11.25 30.30
C GLU A 121 21.99 12.71 30.43
N ASP A 122 20.89 13.06 29.79
CA ASP A 122 20.00 14.13 30.24
C ASP A 122 18.62 13.91 29.61
N TYR A 123 17.67 13.44 30.43
CA TYR A 123 16.29 13.27 30.03
C TYR A 123 15.59 14.63 29.95
N ASP A 124 15.64 15.27 28.82
CA ASP A 124 14.76 16.38 28.52
C ASP A 124 13.62 15.88 27.61
N TYR A 125 12.41 15.79 28.18
CA TYR A 125 11.19 15.45 27.46
C TYR A 125 10.74 16.63 26.62
N SER A 126 11.49 16.99 25.58
CA SER A 126 11.00 17.82 24.51
C SER A 126 10.44 16.90 23.42
N ILE A 127 9.14 17.04 23.14
CA ILE A 127 8.49 16.40 22.00
C ILE A 127 9.29 16.81 20.75
N PRO A 128 9.90 15.86 19.99
CA PRO A 128 10.57 16.24 18.75
C PRO A 128 9.53 16.88 17.84
N GLU A 129 9.80 18.10 17.39
CA GLU A 129 9.07 18.68 16.26
C GLU A 129 9.25 17.70 15.10
N ILE A 130 8.15 17.09 14.66
CA ILE A 130 8.13 16.28 13.47
C ILE A 130 8.33 17.27 12.33
N ASP A 131 9.54 17.34 11.77
CA ASP A 131 9.78 17.96 10.50
C ASP A 131 8.98 17.16 9.45
N LEU A 132 7.80 17.68 9.17
CA LEU A 132 7.04 17.23 8.01
C LEU A 132 7.95 17.45 6.80
N PRO A 133 8.09 16.45 5.91
CA PRO A 133 8.87 16.61 4.70
C PRO A 133 8.39 17.90 4.02
N ASP A 134 9.34 18.77 3.75
CA ASP A 134 9.09 20.07 3.15
C ASP A 134 8.20 19.89 1.94
N SER A 135 7.10 20.65 1.88
CA SER A 135 6.12 20.62 0.78
C SER A 135 6.72 21.02 -0.58
N SER A 136 8.05 21.23 -0.62
CA SER A 136 8.86 21.51 -1.81
C SER A 136 9.36 20.25 -2.53
N GLN A 137 9.21 19.03 -1.97
CA GLN A 137 9.40 17.84 -2.77
C GLN A 137 8.28 17.79 -3.79
N SER A 138 8.64 18.02 -5.05
CA SER A 138 7.67 18.05 -6.14
C SER A 138 6.95 16.70 -6.20
N ASP A 139 5.66 16.74 -6.50
CA ASP A 139 4.85 15.54 -6.76
C ASP A 139 5.53 14.57 -7.74
N GLU A 140 6.44 15.07 -8.58
CA GLU A 140 7.26 14.31 -9.51
C GLU A 140 8.35 13.45 -8.84
N GLU A 141 8.97 13.92 -7.76
CA GLU A 141 10.01 13.13 -7.05
C GLU A 141 9.39 11.96 -6.29
N LEU A 142 8.29 12.19 -5.58
CA LEU A 142 7.52 11.13 -4.92
C LEU A 142 7.00 10.12 -5.94
N TRP A 143 6.62 10.61 -7.12
CA TRP A 143 6.18 9.77 -8.22
C TRP A 143 7.30 8.93 -8.82
N ASN A 144 8.49 9.47 -9.02
CA ASN A 144 9.62 8.73 -9.55
C ASN A 144 10.07 7.61 -8.60
N ILE A 145 10.05 7.84 -7.30
CA ILE A 145 10.33 6.81 -6.28
C ILE A 145 9.28 5.68 -6.37
N PHE A 146 8.02 6.03 -6.56
CA PHE A 146 6.93 5.06 -6.72
C PHE A 146 7.08 4.26 -8.03
N LEU A 147 7.40 4.92 -9.14
CA LEU A 147 7.58 4.28 -10.46
C LEU A 147 8.84 3.40 -10.53
N ASP A 148 9.95 3.78 -9.90
CA ASP A 148 11.16 2.96 -9.90
C ASP A 148 10.93 1.62 -9.22
N ARG A 149 10.09 1.62 -8.19
CA ARG A 149 9.68 0.39 -7.53
C ARG A 149 8.80 -0.50 -8.42
N TRP A 150 7.99 0.11 -9.29
CA TRP A 150 7.13 -0.60 -10.24
C TRP A 150 7.86 -1.10 -11.48
N LYS A 151 8.98 -0.49 -11.86
CA LYS A 151 9.77 -0.87 -13.04
C LYS A 151 10.79 -1.98 -12.78
N ASN A 152 11.14 -2.22 -11.52
CA ASN A 152 12.14 -3.22 -11.13
C ASN A 152 11.53 -4.56 -10.72
N VAL A 153 10.27 -4.79 -11.07
CA VAL A 153 9.57 -6.07 -10.88
C VAL A 153 9.57 -6.87 -12.18
#